data_a32c7ebe3cc5fe4e8609c873c94e172c
#
_entry.id   a32c7ebe3cc5fe4e8609c873c94e172c
#
_cell.length_a   1.000
_cell.length_b   1.000
_cell.length_c   1.000
_cell.angle_alpha   90.00
_cell.angle_beta   90.00
_cell.angle_gamma   90.00
#
_symmetry.space_group_name_H-M   'P 1'
#
loop_
_entity.id
_entity.type
_entity.pdbx_description
1 polymer ?
#
loop_
_entity_poly.entity_id
_entity_poly.type
_entity_poly.pdbx_seq_one_letter_code
_entity_poly.pdbx_strand_id
1 'polypeptide(L)'
;MATIRRAGFGTVFELEDSKVGIGTDAATHTLQALGNIRSEAAIDIGISSFTTYQGFVDKEARFTTGQIDNQSQSGSTSGEITIDGDVTVSSATTFTSGPQHLTVTDTFTLPSGDTNSRALKPTAGSLRFNQNFATLEFYTGNNCATVNTFTEIQNSPGNRGRGVIGGGHSYVSTIQAWEIATLGSAFDFGELTAARAYIAGNVASEIRGIFGGGRNPAVNTNTIDYITIASQGDAIDFGDQSRNYMAAAGMSSSTRGVFAGGYAPSLPDLDMEYVEIATLGNALDFGDLFQGGYYAGSVSSPTRGLYAGGHIPGPSAISTIQFLTIASLGNTVRFGDLTDARSGMAGGGNSVRGIFCGGYVPTAPSGKKFRQTIDYVTIASEGNATTFGESIPSAATGISQRSGSGSNNVRAVFAGGQDNSGAVNSMEFLTIATTGNTQDFGDLPEAQRAVAVLSDSHGGLGGY
;
A
#
# COMPACT_ATOMS: atom_id res chain seq x y z
N MET A 1 -48.50 56.03 -27.56
CA MET A 1 -47.40 55.42 -28.36
C MET A 1 -46.37 56.47 -28.68
N ALA A 2 -45.15 56.39 -28.19
CA ALA A 2 -44.07 57.29 -28.52
C ALA A 2 -43.01 56.48 -29.32
N THR A 3 -42.84 56.82 -30.56
CA THR A 3 -41.94 56.12 -31.46
C THR A 3 -40.88 57.10 -31.96
N ILE A 4 -39.62 56.80 -31.80
CA ILE A 4 -38.51 57.59 -32.40
C ILE A 4 -38.00 56.81 -33.59
N ARG A 5 -38.18 57.38 -34.80
CA ARG A 5 -37.69 56.84 -36.05
C ARG A 5 -36.58 57.69 -36.61
N ARG A 6 -35.52 57.07 -37.14
CA ARG A 6 -34.45 57.72 -37.88
C ARG A 6 -34.60 57.40 -39.37
N ALA A 7 -34.49 58.39 -40.24
CA ALA A 7 -34.63 58.23 -41.66
C ALA A 7 -33.62 57.14 -42.18
N GLY A 8 -34.15 56.13 -42.83
CA GLY A 8 -33.37 55.03 -43.41
C GLY A 8 -33.06 53.88 -42.47
N PHE A 9 -33.50 53.90 -41.21
CA PHE A 9 -33.33 52.84 -40.26
C PHE A 9 -34.69 52.59 -39.58
N GLY A 10 -35.18 51.43 -39.50
CA GLY A 10 -36.45 51.08 -38.88
C GLY A 10 -36.67 51.72 -37.49
N THR A 11 -37.62 51.26 -36.72
CA THR A 11 -37.87 51.78 -35.35
C THR A 11 -36.61 51.68 -34.52
N VAL A 12 -36.12 52.84 -34.03
CA VAL A 12 -34.91 52.86 -33.17
C VAL A 12 -35.31 52.70 -31.73
N PHE A 13 -36.46 53.23 -31.35
CA PHE A 13 -37.01 53.14 -29.98
C PHE A 13 -38.53 53.19 -30.03
N GLU A 14 -39.19 52.26 -29.34
CA GLU A 14 -40.64 52.23 -29.21
C GLU A 14 -41.04 52.04 -27.76
N LEU A 15 -42.07 52.78 -27.35
CA LEU A 15 -42.65 52.66 -26.02
C LEU A 15 -44.14 52.43 -26.18
N GLU A 16 -44.65 51.28 -25.85
CA GLU A 16 -46.05 50.94 -25.92
C GLU A 16 -46.42 50.07 -24.71
N ASP A 17 -47.49 50.49 -24.01
CA ASP A 17 -48.07 49.73 -22.88
C ASP A 17 -47.03 49.19 -21.88
N SER A 18 -46.14 50.05 -21.42
CA SER A 18 -45.05 49.70 -20.50
C SER A 18 -43.94 48.79 -21.06
N LYS A 19 -43.89 48.65 -22.38
CA LYS A 19 -42.85 47.89 -23.07
C LYS A 19 -41.93 48.81 -23.84
N VAL A 20 -40.65 48.49 -23.90
CA VAL A 20 -39.61 49.22 -24.63
C VAL A 20 -39.04 48.33 -25.67
N GLY A 21 -39.13 48.75 -26.94
CA GLY A 21 -38.49 48.11 -28.05
C GLY A 21 -37.32 48.94 -28.57
N ILE A 22 -36.15 48.36 -28.75
CA ILE A 22 -34.97 48.97 -29.37
C ILE A 22 -34.62 48.18 -30.60
N GLY A 23 -34.75 48.83 -31.78
CA GLY A 23 -34.52 48.16 -33.08
C GLY A 23 -35.69 47.28 -33.54
N THR A 24 -36.84 47.32 -32.86
CA THR A 24 -38.05 46.61 -33.24
C THR A 24 -39.27 47.51 -33.06
N ASP A 25 -40.30 47.31 -33.88
CA ASP A 25 -41.58 48.03 -33.90
C ASP A 25 -42.74 47.25 -33.29
N ALA A 26 -42.46 46.09 -32.78
CA ALA A 26 -43.42 45.25 -32.07
C ALA A 26 -42.79 44.65 -30.80
N ALA A 27 -42.70 45.43 -29.73
CA ALA A 27 -42.13 44.93 -28.48
C ALA A 27 -43.11 43.93 -27.82
N THR A 28 -42.70 42.71 -27.68
CA THR A 28 -43.45 41.62 -27.07
C THR A 28 -43.13 41.46 -25.58
N HIS A 29 -42.01 42.06 -25.12
CA HIS A 29 -41.51 41.99 -23.76
C HIS A 29 -41.34 43.40 -23.18
N THR A 30 -41.18 43.53 -21.88
CA THR A 30 -41.01 44.85 -21.19
C THR A 30 -39.82 45.64 -21.73
N LEU A 31 -38.72 44.93 -22.08
CA LEU A 31 -37.61 45.45 -22.87
C LEU A 31 -37.22 44.44 -23.93
N GLN A 32 -37.27 44.84 -25.20
CA GLN A 32 -36.81 44.01 -26.34
C GLN A 32 -35.81 44.80 -27.15
N ALA A 33 -34.61 44.28 -27.35
CA ALA A 33 -33.58 44.81 -28.22
C ALA A 33 -33.21 43.82 -29.31
N LEU A 34 -33.20 44.27 -30.55
CA LEU A 34 -32.64 43.54 -31.67
C LEU A 34 -31.16 43.95 -31.81
N GLY A 35 -30.28 43.17 -31.22
CA GLY A 35 -28.85 43.45 -31.18
C GLY A 35 -28.31 43.53 -29.74
N ASN A 36 -27.05 43.89 -29.62
CA ASN A 36 -26.37 43.95 -28.34
C ASN A 36 -26.79 45.17 -27.51
N ILE A 37 -27.08 44.96 -26.24
CA ILE A 37 -27.25 46.02 -25.24
C ILE A 37 -25.89 46.29 -24.60
N ARG A 38 -25.35 47.51 -24.76
CA ARG A 38 -24.14 47.98 -24.08
C ARG A 38 -24.52 49.01 -23.05
N SER A 39 -24.10 48.84 -21.84
CA SER A 39 -24.21 49.87 -20.78
C SER A 39 -22.83 50.18 -20.23
N GLU A 40 -22.58 51.49 -19.98
CA GLU A 40 -21.35 51.93 -19.28
C GLU A 40 -21.51 51.95 -17.75
N ALA A 41 -22.70 51.58 -17.28
CA ALA A 41 -23.03 51.42 -15.85
C ALA A 41 -23.49 49.96 -15.60
N ALA A 42 -23.67 49.61 -14.34
CA ALA A 42 -24.21 48.29 -13.99
C ALA A 42 -25.57 48.04 -14.66
N ILE A 43 -25.75 46.92 -15.30
CA ILE A 43 -27.03 46.44 -15.80
C ILE A 43 -27.57 45.47 -14.74
N ASP A 44 -28.67 45.87 -14.09
CA ASP A 44 -29.43 44.98 -13.19
C ASP A 44 -30.62 44.46 -14.00
N ILE A 45 -30.52 43.20 -14.44
CA ILE A 45 -31.54 42.56 -15.24
C ILE A 45 -32.18 41.44 -14.43
N GLY A 46 -33.39 41.71 -13.92
CA GLY A 46 -34.23 40.68 -13.34
C GLY A 46 -34.78 39.76 -14.45
N ILE A 47 -34.13 38.65 -14.74
CA ILE A 47 -34.44 37.81 -15.91
C ILE A 47 -35.14 36.54 -15.49
N SER A 48 -36.21 36.22 -16.17
CA SER A 48 -36.86 34.92 -16.07
C SER A 48 -36.32 33.86 -17.04
N SER A 49 -35.63 34.22 -18.10
CA SER A 49 -34.90 33.27 -18.96
C SER A 49 -33.92 33.93 -19.94
N PHE A 50 -32.71 33.38 -20.04
CA PHE A 50 -31.79 33.63 -21.17
C PHE A 50 -31.76 32.39 -22.09
N THR A 51 -31.76 32.59 -23.40
CA THR A 51 -31.40 31.54 -24.34
C THR A 51 -29.90 31.51 -24.60
N THR A 52 -29.25 32.66 -24.58
CA THR A 52 -27.80 32.75 -24.73
C THR A 52 -27.34 34.12 -24.22
N TYR A 53 -26.32 34.17 -23.37
CA TYR A 53 -25.62 35.39 -23.00
C TYR A 53 -24.24 35.35 -23.62
N GLN A 54 -24.00 36.26 -24.56
CA GLN A 54 -22.66 36.53 -25.08
C GLN A 54 -22.32 38.00 -24.75
N GLY A 55 -21.51 38.20 -23.75
CA GLY A 55 -21.14 39.53 -23.36
C GLY A 55 -19.92 39.56 -22.45
N PHE A 56 -19.24 40.70 -22.47
CA PHE A 56 -18.14 40.99 -21.58
C PHE A 56 -18.73 41.57 -20.27
N VAL A 57 -18.46 40.93 -19.13
CA VAL A 57 -18.82 41.48 -17.81
C VAL A 57 -17.59 42.16 -17.25
N ASP A 58 -17.56 43.48 -17.34
CA ASP A 58 -16.38 44.29 -16.94
C ASP A 58 -16.34 44.58 -15.42
N LYS A 59 -17.38 44.20 -14.68
CA LYS A 59 -17.46 44.32 -13.21
C LYS A 59 -18.22 43.15 -12.64
N GLU A 60 -19.11 43.28 -11.76
CA GLU A 60 -19.78 42.16 -11.11
C GLU A 60 -21.00 41.65 -11.89
N ALA A 61 -21.03 40.39 -12.31
CA ALA A 61 -22.28 39.70 -12.61
C ALA A 61 -22.76 38.99 -11.34
N ARG A 62 -23.87 39.44 -10.78
CA ARG A 62 -24.54 38.74 -9.69
C ARG A 62 -25.63 37.83 -10.25
N PHE A 63 -25.40 36.56 -10.10
CA PHE A 63 -26.44 35.55 -10.32
C PHE A 63 -26.98 35.14 -8.95
N THR A 64 -28.23 35.45 -8.65
CA THR A 64 -28.88 34.93 -7.45
C THR A 64 -29.47 33.56 -7.74
N THR A 65 -29.60 32.73 -6.72
CA THR A 65 -29.99 31.31 -6.80
C THR A 65 -31.30 31.00 -7.51
N GLY A 66 -32.13 31.96 -7.82
CA GLY A 66 -33.32 31.79 -8.66
C GLY A 66 -33.12 32.15 -10.12
N GLN A 67 -31.91 32.55 -10.55
CA GLN A 67 -31.62 33.09 -11.88
C GLN A 67 -30.85 32.16 -12.79
N ILE A 68 -30.24 31.12 -12.21
CA ILE A 68 -29.55 30.06 -12.95
C ILE A 68 -30.22 28.73 -12.61
N ASP A 69 -31.51 28.75 -12.49
CA ASP A 69 -32.27 27.53 -12.25
C ASP A 69 -32.88 27.09 -13.58
N ASN A 70 -32.41 25.98 -14.08
CA ASN A 70 -33.03 25.33 -15.22
C ASN A 70 -34.33 24.71 -14.72
N GLN A 71 -35.32 25.55 -14.48
CA GLN A 71 -36.67 25.10 -14.15
C GLN A 71 -37.27 24.40 -15.37
N SER A 72 -36.97 23.14 -15.55
CA SER A 72 -37.87 22.30 -16.29
C SER A 72 -39.18 22.25 -15.52
N GLN A 73 -40.27 22.55 -16.15
CA GLN A 73 -41.62 22.59 -15.56
C GLN A 73 -42.13 21.24 -15.03
N SER A 74 -41.24 20.28 -14.79
CA SER A 74 -41.59 18.92 -14.36
C SER A 74 -41.01 18.53 -13.01
N GLY A 75 -40.69 19.46 -12.13
CA GLY A 75 -40.27 19.15 -10.75
C GLY A 75 -38.92 18.42 -10.59
N SER A 76 -38.07 18.47 -11.59
CA SER A 76 -36.70 17.97 -11.49
C SER A 76 -35.79 19.03 -10.91
N THR A 77 -35.10 18.71 -9.83
CA THR A 77 -34.16 19.58 -9.10
C THR A 77 -32.73 19.55 -9.64
N SER A 78 -32.51 19.09 -10.86
CA SER A 78 -31.19 19.04 -11.48
C SER A 78 -31.03 20.22 -12.46
N GLY A 79 -30.45 21.31 -11.98
CA GLY A 79 -29.95 22.40 -12.82
C GLY A 79 -28.49 22.11 -13.18
N GLU A 80 -28.16 22.09 -14.48
CA GLU A 80 -26.78 22.04 -14.99
C GLU A 80 -26.37 23.43 -15.47
N ILE A 81 -25.22 23.92 -14.96
CA ILE A 81 -24.59 25.10 -15.49
C ILE A 81 -23.36 24.63 -16.26
N THR A 82 -23.44 24.71 -17.56
CA THR A 82 -22.31 24.43 -18.44
C THR A 82 -21.58 25.72 -18.77
N ILE A 83 -20.31 25.80 -18.41
CA ILE A 83 -19.42 26.88 -18.80
C ILE A 83 -18.41 26.28 -19.77
N ASP A 84 -18.51 26.63 -21.03
CA ASP A 84 -17.57 26.22 -22.06
C ASP A 84 -16.47 27.27 -22.16
N GLY A 85 -15.28 26.94 -21.68
CA GLY A 85 -14.11 27.81 -21.62
C GLY A 85 -13.53 27.98 -20.23
N ASP A 86 -12.47 28.79 -20.15
CA ASP A 86 -11.74 29.04 -18.91
C ASP A 86 -12.54 29.95 -17.97
N VAL A 87 -12.71 29.51 -16.73
CA VAL A 87 -13.25 30.34 -15.66
C VAL A 87 -12.12 30.81 -14.76
N THR A 88 -11.82 32.13 -14.83
CA THR A 88 -10.83 32.74 -13.94
C THR A 88 -11.54 33.50 -12.84
N VAL A 89 -11.30 33.09 -11.59
CA VAL A 89 -11.79 33.80 -10.41
C VAL A 89 -10.62 34.57 -9.79
N SER A 90 -10.66 35.89 -9.88
CA SER A 90 -9.58 36.78 -9.41
C SER A 90 -9.62 37.12 -7.91
N SER A 91 -10.65 36.67 -7.19
CA SER A 91 -10.80 36.87 -5.74
C SER A 91 -11.40 35.64 -5.07
N ALA A 92 -11.50 35.66 -3.73
CA ALA A 92 -12.04 34.55 -2.96
C ALA A 92 -13.47 34.21 -3.39
N THR A 93 -13.69 32.99 -3.83
CA THR A 93 -15.00 32.45 -4.19
C THR A 93 -15.45 31.46 -3.12
N THR A 94 -16.65 31.65 -2.61
CA THR A 94 -17.24 30.75 -1.62
C THR A 94 -18.49 30.11 -2.21
N PHE A 95 -18.56 28.81 -2.22
CA PHE A 95 -19.79 28.05 -2.46
C PHE A 95 -20.54 27.96 -1.11
N THR A 96 -21.62 28.71 -0.95
CA THR A 96 -22.40 28.77 0.31
C THR A 96 -23.36 27.61 0.49
N SER A 97 -23.73 26.94 -0.60
CA SER A 97 -24.44 25.65 -0.62
C SER A 97 -23.76 24.81 -1.70
N GLY A 98 -22.66 24.18 -1.32
CA GLY A 98 -21.79 23.49 -2.27
C GLY A 98 -22.40 22.22 -2.86
N PRO A 99 -21.90 21.80 -4.03
CA PRO A 99 -22.21 20.50 -4.57
C PRO A 99 -21.80 19.42 -3.56
N GLN A 100 -22.60 18.38 -3.44
CA GLN A 100 -22.24 17.21 -2.61
C GLN A 100 -21.00 16.50 -3.16
N HIS A 101 -20.71 16.68 -4.44
CA HIS A 101 -19.54 16.13 -5.12
C HIS A 101 -18.94 17.13 -6.09
N LEU A 102 -17.62 17.26 -6.07
CA LEU A 102 -16.83 17.91 -7.11
C LEU A 102 -16.10 16.82 -7.90
N THR A 103 -16.49 16.62 -9.15
CA THR A 103 -15.80 15.69 -10.05
C THR A 103 -14.88 16.49 -10.97
N VAL A 104 -13.58 16.15 -10.94
CA VAL A 104 -12.56 16.73 -11.81
C VAL A 104 -12.04 15.60 -12.70
N THR A 105 -12.15 15.78 -14.01
CA THR A 105 -11.78 14.73 -14.99
C THR A 105 -10.31 14.75 -15.39
N ASP A 106 -9.58 15.80 -15.05
CA ASP A 106 -8.15 15.92 -15.36
C ASP A 106 -7.38 16.32 -14.09
N THR A 107 -7.07 17.58 -13.91
CA THR A 107 -6.23 18.06 -12.80
C THR A 107 -6.96 19.04 -11.90
N PHE A 108 -6.82 18.87 -10.59
CA PHE A 108 -7.26 19.84 -9.60
C PHE A 108 -6.04 20.41 -8.87
N THR A 109 -5.69 21.68 -9.18
CA THR A 109 -4.57 22.34 -8.53
C THR A 109 -5.02 23.03 -7.25
N LEU A 110 -4.43 22.64 -6.13
CA LEU A 110 -4.69 23.25 -4.84
C LEU A 110 -3.88 24.56 -4.66
N PRO A 111 -4.38 25.51 -3.85
CA PRO A 111 -3.56 26.61 -3.38
C PRO A 111 -2.24 26.12 -2.81
N SER A 112 -1.12 26.67 -3.28
CA SER A 112 0.20 26.26 -2.85
C SER A 112 1.01 27.42 -2.32
N GLY A 113 2.00 27.13 -1.47
CA GLY A 113 2.89 28.13 -0.92
C GLY A 113 3.81 27.54 0.15
N ASP A 114 4.75 28.32 0.64
CA ASP A 114 5.65 27.94 1.73
C ASP A 114 4.92 27.89 3.09
N THR A 115 5.61 27.44 4.13
CA THR A 115 5.06 27.35 5.48
C THR A 115 4.64 28.72 6.01
N ASN A 116 5.34 29.80 5.63
CA ASN A 116 5.07 31.14 6.10
C ASN A 116 3.86 31.79 5.41
N SER A 117 3.49 31.31 4.23
CA SER A 117 2.32 31.77 3.47
C SER A 117 1.00 31.13 3.94
N ARG A 118 0.98 30.44 5.06
CA ARG A 118 -0.26 29.92 5.66
C ARG A 118 -1.18 31.07 6.04
N ALA A 119 -2.47 30.91 5.75
CA ALA A 119 -3.46 31.87 6.25
C ALA A 119 -3.41 31.90 7.78
N LEU A 120 -3.49 33.10 8.36
CA LEU A 120 -3.44 33.29 9.82
C LEU A 120 -4.61 32.61 10.55
N LYS A 121 -5.76 32.48 9.89
CA LYS A 121 -6.96 31.81 10.40
C LYS A 121 -7.66 31.09 9.26
N PRO A 122 -7.16 29.92 8.82
CA PRO A 122 -7.85 29.15 7.81
C PRO A 122 -9.18 28.60 8.36
N THR A 123 -10.13 28.36 7.48
CA THR A 123 -11.38 27.70 7.87
C THR A 123 -11.12 26.20 8.07
N ALA A 124 -11.76 25.60 9.08
CA ALA A 124 -11.69 24.14 9.25
C ALA A 124 -12.12 23.41 7.96
N GLY A 125 -11.37 22.42 7.55
CA GLY A 125 -11.57 21.74 6.27
C GLY A 125 -10.76 22.31 5.09
N SER A 126 -10.03 23.42 5.27
CA SER A 126 -9.18 23.99 4.22
C SER A 126 -8.03 23.06 3.85
N LEU A 127 -7.79 22.92 2.55
CA LEU A 127 -6.70 22.15 1.97
C LEU A 127 -5.74 23.06 1.21
N ARG A 128 -4.42 22.79 1.30
CA ARG A 128 -3.39 23.46 0.50
C ARG A 128 -2.18 22.53 0.32
N PHE A 129 -1.33 22.84 -0.65
CA PHE A 129 -0.04 22.19 -0.83
C PHE A 129 1.08 23.04 -0.22
N ASN A 130 1.88 22.46 0.69
CA ASN A 130 3.05 23.10 1.28
C ASN A 130 4.30 22.79 0.47
N GLN A 131 4.90 23.79 -0.12
CA GLN A 131 6.08 23.66 -0.99
C GLN A 131 7.38 23.34 -0.22
N ASN A 132 7.50 23.77 1.05
CA ASN A 132 8.69 23.48 1.86
C ASN A 132 8.80 21.99 2.21
N PHE A 133 7.67 21.35 2.47
CA PHE A 133 7.60 19.94 2.87
C PHE A 133 7.13 19.02 1.75
N ALA A 134 6.78 19.59 0.58
CA ALA A 134 6.17 18.86 -0.53
C ALA A 134 4.96 18.02 -0.09
N THR A 135 4.11 18.55 0.80
CA THR A 135 3.01 17.84 1.43
C THR A 135 1.69 18.58 1.31
N LEU A 136 0.60 17.83 1.29
CA LEU A 136 -0.74 18.36 1.43
C LEU A 136 -0.98 18.74 2.89
N GLU A 137 -1.57 19.92 3.13
CA GLU A 137 -1.95 20.38 4.46
C GLU A 137 -3.46 20.48 4.57
N PHE A 138 -3.98 20.00 5.69
CA PHE A 138 -5.39 20.08 6.05
C PHE A 138 -5.54 20.80 7.38
N TYR A 139 -6.42 21.81 7.44
CA TYR A 139 -6.69 22.52 8.68
C TYR A 139 -7.87 21.90 9.43
N THR A 140 -7.61 21.36 10.61
CA THR A 140 -8.62 20.69 11.44
C THR A 140 -9.54 21.64 12.22
N GLY A 141 -9.23 22.92 12.23
CA GLY A 141 -9.89 23.94 13.08
C GLY A 141 -9.02 24.40 14.24
N ASN A 142 -8.08 23.59 14.71
CA ASN A 142 -7.16 23.91 15.79
C ASN A 142 -5.70 24.00 15.33
N ASN A 143 -5.28 23.14 14.44
CA ASN A 143 -3.92 23.06 13.92
C ASN A 143 -3.92 22.79 12.42
N CYS A 144 -2.91 23.30 11.71
CA CYS A 144 -2.56 22.78 10.39
C CYS A 144 -1.93 21.40 10.61
N ALA A 145 -2.69 20.35 10.38
CA ALA A 145 -2.16 19.02 10.25
C ALA A 145 -1.64 18.85 8.81
N THR A 146 -0.42 18.42 8.64
CA THR A 146 -0.02 17.83 7.38
C THR A 146 -0.96 16.63 7.17
N VAL A 147 -1.63 16.59 6.04
CA VAL A 147 -2.14 15.32 5.54
C VAL A 147 -0.86 14.55 5.31
N ASN A 148 -0.52 13.72 6.27
CA ASN A 148 0.73 13.00 6.24
C ASN A 148 0.80 12.29 4.91
N THR A 149 1.90 12.48 4.20
CA THR A 149 2.39 11.62 3.15
C THR A 149 2.38 10.15 3.55
N PHE A 150 2.24 9.86 4.83
CA PHE A 150 1.90 8.58 5.39
C PHE A 150 0.65 7.96 4.76
N THR A 151 -0.33 8.76 4.33
CA THR A 151 -1.51 8.25 3.64
C THR A 151 -1.19 7.94 2.17
N GLU A 152 -0.30 8.67 1.53
CA GLU A 152 0.21 8.31 0.20
C GLU A 152 1.13 7.10 0.27
N ILE A 153 1.99 7.02 1.26
CA ILE A 153 2.85 5.86 1.52
C ILE A 153 2.00 4.67 1.96
N GLN A 154 0.94 4.89 2.73
CA GLN A 154 0.02 3.83 3.15
C GLN A 154 -0.99 3.41 2.07
N ASN A 155 -1.30 4.28 1.12
CA ASN A 155 -2.21 3.97 0.01
C ASN A 155 -1.49 3.67 -1.31
N SER A 156 -0.17 3.91 -1.38
CA SER A 156 0.64 3.27 -2.40
C SER A 156 0.85 1.83 -1.99
N PRO A 157 0.21 0.86 -2.65
CA PRO A 157 0.46 -0.54 -2.40
C PRO A 157 1.98 -0.78 -2.51
N GLY A 158 2.62 -1.27 -1.44
CA GLY A 158 4.05 -1.58 -1.42
C GLY A 158 4.99 -0.55 -0.79
N ASN A 159 4.51 0.59 -0.32
CA ASN A 159 5.32 1.54 0.43
C ASN A 159 4.92 1.63 1.91
N ARG A 160 4.07 0.74 2.36
CA ARG A 160 3.87 0.44 3.77
C ARG A 160 5.16 -0.11 4.32
N GLY A 161 5.48 0.20 5.53
CA GLY A 161 6.85 0.15 5.91
C GLY A 161 7.12 -0.55 7.21
N ARG A 162 6.26 -1.40 7.74
CA ARG A 162 6.57 -2.08 8.98
C ARG A 162 6.98 -3.53 8.77
N GLY A 163 8.25 -3.82 9.11
CA GLY A 163 8.73 -5.16 9.32
C GLY A 163 8.52 -5.57 10.78
N VAL A 164 8.18 -6.83 11.01
CA VAL A 164 7.95 -7.40 12.34
C VAL A 164 8.68 -8.72 12.45
N ILE A 165 9.32 -8.95 13.60
CA ILE A 165 10.00 -10.19 13.97
C ILE A 165 9.39 -10.72 15.27
N GLY A 166 9.15 -12.03 15.35
CA GLY A 166 8.56 -12.63 16.53
C GLY A 166 9.20 -13.95 16.93
N GLY A 167 9.24 -14.20 18.25
CA GLY A 167 9.82 -15.40 18.84
C GLY A 167 11.32 -15.54 18.64
N GLY A 168 11.85 -16.72 18.81
CA GLY A 168 13.26 -17.00 18.57
C GLY A 168 13.86 -18.06 19.47
N HIS A 169 15.10 -18.42 19.14
CA HIS A 169 15.88 -19.38 19.93
C HIS A 169 16.10 -18.85 21.36
N SER A 170 16.12 -19.74 22.31
CA SER A 170 15.91 -19.55 23.75
C SER A 170 14.43 -19.48 24.14
N TYR A 171 13.54 -19.66 23.13
CA TYR A 171 12.09 -19.71 23.33
C TYR A 171 11.58 -18.45 24.01
N VAL A 172 11.65 -17.36 23.27
CA VAL A 172 11.13 -16.05 23.71
C VAL A 172 9.76 -15.79 23.09
N SER A 173 8.97 -14.95 23.74
CA SER A 173 7.67 -14.48 23.24
C SER A 173 7.77 -13.10 22.58
N THR A 174 8.86 -12.40 22.73
CA THR A 174 9.03 -11.02 22.25
C THR A 174 8.73 -10.86 20.78
N ILE A 175 7.98 -9.81 20.47
CA ILE A 175 7.75 -9.30 19.13
C ILE A 175 8.43 -7.93 19.03
N GLN A 176 9.17 -7.70 17.97
CA GLN A 176 9.83 -6.44 17.67
C GLN A 176 9.48 -5.96 16.27
N ALA A 177 9.56 -4.66 16.03
CA ALA A 177 9.23 -4.07 14.75
C ALA A 177 10.22 -2.98 14.34
N TRP A 178 10.23 -2.66 13.06
CA TRP A 178 11.01 -1.55 12.50
C TRP A 178 10.28 -0.95 11.31
N GLU A 179 10.64 0.26 10.94
CA GLU A 179 10.13 0.93 9.73
C GLU A 179 11.07 0.63 8.56
N ILE A 180 10.59 -0.06 7.52
CA ILE A 180 11.41 -0.52 6.38
C ILE A 180 12.01 0.64 5.57
N ALA A 181 11.30 1.77 5.51
CA ALA A 181 11.71 2.92 4.71
C ALA A 181 12.88 3.72 5.32
N THR A 182 13.06 3.65 6.64
CA THR A 182 14.07 4.40 7.39
C THR A 182 15.07 3.44 8.03
N LEU A 183 16.37 3.77 7.95
CA LEU A 183 17.38 3.03 8.69
C LEU A 183 17.19 3.21 10.20
N GLY A 184 17.51 2.18 10.97
CA GLY A 184 17.44 2.22 12.43
C GLY A 184 17.22 0.85 13.06
N SER A 185 17.38 0.79 14.36
CA SER A 185 17.20 -0.43 15.14
C SER A 185 15.72 -0.76 15.34
N ALA A 186 15.45 -2.03 15.59
CA ALA A 186 14.10 -2.48 15.93
C ALA A 186 13.69 -1.97 17.33
N PHE A 187 12.40 -1.83 17.52
CA PHE A 187 11.77 -1.42 18.79
C PHE A 187 10.81 -2.50 19.28
N ASP A 188 10.51 -2.49 20.57
CA ASP A 188 9.57 -3.40 21.19
C ASP A 188 8.16 -3.19 20.63
N PHE A 189 7.49 -4.29 20.28
CA PHE A 189 6.14 -4.28 19.72
C PHE A 189 5.12 -4.92 20.66
N GLY A 190 5.44 -6.03 21.33
CA GLY A 190 4.59 -6.82 22.19
C GLY A 190 5.08 -8.26 22.33
N GLU A 191 4.19 -9.17 22.73
CA GLU A 191 4.50 -10.56 23.04
C GLU A 191 3.62 -11.54 22.24
N LEU A 192 4.15 -12.69 21.85
CA LEU A 192 3.37 -13.85 21.39
C LEU A 192 2.54 -14.42 22.55
N THR A 193 1.46 -15.13 22.25
CA THR A 193 0.65 -15.81 23.28
C THR A 193 1.44 -16.85 24.07
N ALA A 194 2.51 -17.41 23.47
CA ALA A 194 3.43 -18.33 24.13
C ALA A 194 4.84 -18.23 23.54
N ALA A 195 5.84 -18.38 24.40
CA ALA A 195 7.26 -18.37 24.03
C ALA A 195 7.61 -19.55 23.13
N ARG A 196 8.13 -19.29 21.93
CA ARG A 196 8.47 -20.32 20.95
C ARG A 196 9.47 -19.86 19.89
N ALA A 197 10.10 -20.82 19.25
CA ALA A 197 11.06 -20.64 18.17
C ALA A 197 10.66 -21.43 16.92
N TYR A 198 11.37 -21.22 15.80
CA TYR A 198 11.13 -21.95 14.55
C TYR A 198 9.72 -21.77 13.99
N ILE A 199 9.17 -20.61 14.16
CA ILE A 199 7.83 -20.20 13.72
C ILE A 199 7.87 -19.93 12.21
N ALA A 200 6.80 -20.22 11.48
CA ALA A 200 6.64 -19.80 10.10
C ALA A 200 6.48 -18.28 10.01
N GLY A 201 7.29 -17.65 9.14
CA GLY A 201 7.21 -16.22 8.80
C GLY A 201 6.54 -15.98 7.45
N ASN A 202 6.56 -14.71 6.97
CA ASN A 202 6.02 -14.28 5.68
C ASN A 202 4.50 -14.47 5.47
N VAL A 203 3.73 -14.65 6.53
CA VAL A 203 2.27 -14.71 6.45
C VAL A 203 1.69 -13.42 7.01
N ALA A 204 1.23 -12.54 6.13
CA ALA A 204 0.64 -11.27 6.52
C ALA A 204 -0.32 -10.74 5.46
N SER A 205 -1.26 -9.92 5.89
CA SER A 205 -1.98 -8.96 5.08
C SER A 205 -1.47 -7.55 5.38
N GLU A 206 -2.06 -6.56 4.77
CA GLU A 206 -1.77 -5.14 5.08
C GLU A 206 -2.12 -4.76 6.53
N ILE A 207 -2.92 -5.56 7.22
CA ILE A 207 -3.45 -5.27 8.55
C ILE A 207 -2.91 -6.26 9.58
N ARG A 208 -2.91 -7.56 9.25
CA ARG A 208 -2.59 -8.63 10.18
C ARG A 208 -1.29 -9.33 9.81
N GLY A 209 -0.44 -9.55 10.81
CA GLY A 209 0.69 -10.47 10.73
C GLY A 209 0.34 -11.76 11.47
N ILE A 210 0.68 -12.91 10.90
CA ILE A 210 0.33 -14.23 11.44
C ILE A 210 1.60 -15.04 11.70
N PHE A 211 1.68 -15.63 12.88
CA PHE A 211 2.76 -16.48 13.34
C PHE A 211 2.25 -17.90 13.53
N GLY A 212 2.67 -18.83 12.69
CA GLY A 212 2.17 -20.21 12.69
C GLY A 212 3.14 -21.23 13.23
N GLY A 213 2.66 -22.15 14.07
CA GLY A 213 3.40 -23.29 14.59
C GLY A 213 4.64 -22.92 15.38
N GLY A 214 5.69 -23.72 15.20
CA GLY A 214 6.95 -23.54 15.91
C GLY A 214 7.19 -24.60 16.98
N ARG A 215 8.09 -24.30 17.90
CA ARG A 215 8.49 -25.19 19.00
C ARG A 215 8.63 -24.43 20.30
N ASN A 216 8.08 -24.95 21.36
CA ASN A 216 8.39 -24.54 22.72
C ASN A 216 9.56 -25.42 23.30
N PRO A 217 10.06 -25.22 24.52
CA PRO A 217 11.16 -26.00 25.04
C PRO A 217 10.95 -27.53 25.02
N ALA A 218 9.72 -28.00 25.03
CA ALA A 218 9.40 -29.41 25.14
C ALA A 218 9.01 -30.05 23.80
N VAL A 219 8.09 -29.41 23.06
CA VAL A 219 7.43 -30.02 21.88
C VAL A 219 7.20 -28.99 20.77
N ASN A 220 6.97 -29.50 19.56
CA ASN A 220 6.41 -28.67 18.49
C ASN A 220 4.98 -28.28 18.83
N THR A 221 4.54 -27.12 18.34
CA THR A 221 3.20 -26.58 18.61
C THR A 221 2.45 -26.37 17.28
N ASN A 222 1.13 -26.31 17.39
CA ASN A 222 0.24 -26.00 16.26
C ASN A 222 -0.39 -24.61 16.37
N THR A 223 -0.07 -23.86 17.40
CA THR A 223 -0.67 -22.56 17.68
C THR A 223 -0.44 -21.56 16.55
N ILE A 224 -1.48 -20.87 16.16
CA ILE A 224 -1.41 -19.71 15.24
C ILE A 224 -1.78 -18.47 16.04
N ASP A 225 -0.86 -17.50 16.09
CA ASP A 225 -1.11 -16.18 16.66
C ASP A 225 -1.21 -15.13 15.57
N TYR A 226 -1.91 -14.04 15.85
CA TYR A 226 -1.91 -12.87 15.00
C TYR A 226 -1.71 -11.56 15.75
N ILE A 227 -1.18 -10.58 15.06
CA ILE A 227 -1.07 -9.18 15.50
C ILE A 227 -1.77 -8.25 14.52
N THR A 228 -2.15 -7.08 14.99
CA THR A 228 -2.51 -5.96 14.11
C THR A 228 -1.25 -5.13 13.88
N ILE A 229 -0.67 -5.17 12.68
CA ILE A 229 0.67 -4.60 12.40
C ILE A 229 0.72 -3.08 12.64
N ALA A 230 -0.37 -2.37 12.40
CA ALA A 230 -0.41 -0.91 12.56
C ALA A 230 -0.37 -0.45 14.02
N SER A 231 -0.79 -1.28 14.96
CA SER A 231 -0.84 -0.96 16.40
C SER A 231 0.07 -1.88 17.19
N GLN A 232 0.89 -1.29 18.07
CA GLN A 232 1.65 -2.08 19.04
C GLN A 232 0.70 -2.83 19.99
N GLY A 233 1.13 -4.00 20.44
CA GLY A 233 0.39 -4.81 21.39
C GLY A 233 0.69 -6.30 21.23
N ASP A 234 0.21 -7.06 22.19
CA ASP A 234 0.42 -8.50 22.22
C ASP A 234 -0.36 -9.24 21.14
N ALA A 235 0.15 -10.37 20.73
CA ALA A 235 -0.53 -11.26 19.82
C ALA A 235 -1.76 -11.88 20.47
N ILE A 236 -2.73 -12.19 19.63
CA ILE A 236 -3.99 -12.82 20.03
C ILE A 236 -4.07 -14.18 19.33
N ASP A 237 -4.67 -15.15 19.99
CA ASP A 237 -4.93 -16.45 19.41
C ASP A 237 -5.78 -16.33 18.13
N PHE A 238 -5.30 -16.96 17.06
CA PHE A 238 -5.99 -17.01 15.77
C PHE A 238 -6.73 -18.32 15.59
N GLY A 239 -6.15 -19.42 16.06
CA GLY A 239 -6.56 -20.80 15.89
C GLY A 239 -5.37 -21.74 15.84
N ASP A 240 -5.55 -22.94 15.29
CA ASP A 240 -4.55 -23.99 15.26
C ASP A 240 -4.28 -24.51 13.86
N GLN A 241 -3.06 -24.96 13.60
CA GLN A 241 -2.71 -25.84 12.50
C GLN A 241 -3.22 -27.26 12.81
N SER A 242 -3.42 -28.08 11.79
CA SER A 242 -3.92 -29.45 11.98
C SER A 242 -2.92 -30.34 12.73
N ARG A 243 -1.64 -29.98 12.71
CA ARG A 243 -0.53 -30.75 13.29
C ARG A 243 0.52 -29.87 13.97
N ASN A 244 1.28 -30.49 14.88
CA ASN A 244 2.41 -29.86 15.53
C ASN A 244 3.66 -29.96 14.66
N TYR A 245 4.11 -28.87 14.09
CA TYR A 245 5.35 -28.82 13.33
C TYR A 245 6.10 -27.49 13.51
N MET A 246 7.39 -27.51 13.22
CA MET A 246 8.27 -26.35 13.30
C MET A 246 8.98 -26.12 11.96
N ALA A 247 9.52 -24.91 11.79
CA ALA A 247 10.35 -24.53 10.65
C ALA A 247 9.65 -24.70 9.28
N ALA A 248 8.33 -24.52 9.24
CA ALA A 248 7.57 -24.39 8.01
C ALA A 248 7.87 -23.06 7.31
N ALA A 249 7.66 -23.01 6.03
CA ALA A 249 7.65 -21.77 5.26
C ALA A 249 6.25 -21.18 5.20
N GLY A 250 6.15 -19.85 5.23
CA GLY A 250 4.89 -19.14 5.09
C GLY A 250 4.86 -18.31 3.80
N MET A 251 3.72 -18.26 3.16
CA MET A 251 3.45 -17.46 1.96
C MET A 251 2.07 -16.86 2.06
N SER A 252 1.87 -15.65 1.55
CA SER A 252 0.53 -15.06 1.61
C SER A 252 0.22 -14.11 0.46
N SER A 253 -1.07 -13.98 0.19
CA SER A 253 -1.68 -12.84 -0.50
C SER A 253 -2.31 -11.89 0.53
N SER A 254 -3.03 -10.87 0.07
CA SER A 254 -3.78 -9.97 0.94
C SER A 254 -4.91 -10.66 1.74
N THR A 255 -5.36 -11.84 1.32
CA THR A 255 -6.49 -12.53 1.94
C THR A 255 -6.15 -13.88 2.55
N ARG A 256 -5.21 -14.61 1.95
CA ARG A 256 -4.89 -15.99 2.32
C ARG A 256 -3.43 -16.15 2.71
N GLY A 257 -3.18 -16.81 3.84
CA GLY A 257 -1.88 -17.29 4.28
C GLY A 257 -1.75 -18.78 4.09
N VAL A 258 -0.60 -19.26 3.61
CA VAL A 258 -0.29 -20.68 3.40
C VAL A 258 0.94 -21.03 4.20
N PHE A 259 0.86 -22.09 4.98
CA PHE A 259 1.98 -22.73 5.67
C PHE A 259 2.37 -24.00 4.91
N ALA A 260 3.65 -24.19 4.64
CA ALA A 260 4.11 -25.26 3.78
C ALA A 260 5.31 -26.02 4.37
N GLY A 261 5.27 -27.31 4.33
CA GLY A 261 6.33 -28.19 4.80
C GLY A 261 6.60 -28.07 6.29
N GLY A 262 7.85 -28.17 6.67
CA GLY A 262 8.26 -28.12 8.08
C GLY A 262 8.76 -29.46 8.61
N TYR A 263 9.04 -29.53 9.89
CA TYR A 263 9.52 -30.71 10.58
C TYR A 263 8.48 -31.19 11.61
N ALA A 264 7.80 -32.28 11.27
CA ALA A 264 6.99 -33.06 12.18
C ALA A 264 7.86 -34.09 12.93
N PRO A 265 7.37 -34.76 14.01
CA PRO A 265 8.21 -35.59 14.86
C PRO A 265 9.01 -36.70 14.18
N SER A 266 8.72 -37.06 12.94
CA SER A 266 9.37 -38.21 12.26
C SER A 266 9.96 -37.92 10.89
N LEU A 267 9.50 -36.91 10.12
CA LEU A 267 9.98 -36.65 8.73
C LEU A 267 9.68 -35.20 8.32
N PRO A 268 10.37 -34.65 7.29
CA PRO A 268 9.91 -33.44 6.61
C PRO A 268 8.52 -33.64 6.06
N ASP A 269 7.69 -32.68 6.29
CA ASP A 269 6.28 -32.72 5.89
C ASP A 269 6.13 -32.27 4.41
N LEU A 270 5.18 -32.88 3.71
CA LEU A 270 4.76 -32.45 2.38
C LEU A 270 3.54 -31.55 2.45
N ASP A 271 2.76 -31.64 3.51
CA ASP A 271 1.47 -30.98 3.58
C ASP A 271 1.61 -29.47 3.58
N MET A 272 0.62 -28.85 2.97
CA MET A 272 0.38 -27.41 3.03
C MET A 272 -0.99 -27.14 3.61
N GLU A 273 -1.04 -26.14 4.48
CA GLU A 273 -2.27 -25.68 5.12
C GLU A 273 -2.47 -24.20 4.89
N TYR A 274 -3.71 -23.72 4.89
CA TYR A 274 -4.00 -22.32 4.70
C TYR A 274 -4.99 -21.77 5.73
N VAL A 275 -4.92 -20.46 5.91
CA VAL A 275 -5.89 -19.67 6.68
C VAL A 275 -6.39 -18.49 5.85
N GLU A 276 -7.64 -18.11 6.06
CA GLU A 276 -8.15 -16.83 5.57
C GLU A 276 -7.79 -15.74 6.60
N ILE A 277 -6.88 -14.83 6.25
CA ILE A 277 -6.24 -13.89 7.19
C ILE A 277 -7.25 -12.99 7.93
N ALA A 278 -8.35 -12.64 7.28
CA ALA A 278 -9.37 -11.76 7.86
C ALA A 278 -10.26 -12.44 8.90
N THR A 279 -10.37 -13.76 8.90
CA THR A 279 -11.27 -14.53 9.77
C THR A 279 -10.48 -15.47 10.68
N LEU A 280 -10.82 -15.47 11.97
CA LEU A 280 -10.21 -16.41 12.93
C LEU A 280 -10.67 -17.84 12.64
N GLY A 281 -9.81 -18.80 12.93
CA GLY A 281 -10.12 -20.22 12.82
C GLY A 281 -8.90 -21.08 12.51
N ASN A 282 -9.10 -22.38 12.56
CA ASN A 282 -8.04 -23.33 12.30
C ASN A 282 -7.64 -23.37 10.83
N ALA A 283 -6.39 -23.74 10.60
CA ALA A 283 -5.89 -23.96 9.24
C ALA A 283 -6.62 -25.14 8.55
N LEU A 284 -6.77 -25.02 7.26
CA LEU A 284 -7.41 -26.04 6.40
C LEU A 284 -6.40 -26.57 5.41
N ASP A 285 -6.64 -27.80 4.94
CA ASP A 285 -5.82 -28.45 3.92
C ASP A 285 -5.77 -27.63 2.62
N PHE A 286 -4.54 -27.41 2.11
CA PHE A 286 -4.30 -26.69 0.86
C PHE A 286 -3.89 -27.65 -0.27
N GLY A 287 -3.17 -28.73 0.05
CA GLY A 287 -2.55 -29.67 -0.88
C GLY A 287 -1.11 -29.98 -0.46
N ASP A 288 -0.29 -30.50 -1.38
CA ASP A 288 1.04 -31.03 -1.08
C ASP A 288 2.16 -30.33 -1.83
N LEU A 289 3.33 -30.25 -1.16
CA LEU A 289 4.60 -29.92 -1.79
C LEU A 289 5.03 -31.03 -2.76
N PHE A 290 5.56 -30.66 -3.92
CA PHE A 290 6.24 -31.60 -4.83
C PHE A 290 7.44 -32.26 -4.14
N GLN A 291 8.17 -31.53 -3.33
CA GLN A 291 9.28 -32.01 -2.54
C GLN A 291 9.31 -31.33 -1.17
N GLY A 292 9.14 -32.06 -0.10
CA GLY A 292 9.12 -31.54 1.26
C GLY A 292 10.50 -31.23 1.80
N GLY A 293 10.51 -30.37 2.78
CA GLY A 293 11.69 -29.98 3.53
C GLY A 293 11.32 -29.06 4.69
N TYR A 294 12.27 -28.75 5.53
CA TYR A 294 12.12 -27.76 6.60
C TYR A 294 13.24 -26.70 6.50
N TYR A 295 13.02 -25.53 7.08
CA TYR A 295 13.89 -24.36 6.89
C TYR A 295 14.00 -23.91 5.43
N ALA A 296 12.95 -24.02 4.65
CA ALA A 296 12.92 -23.47 3.30
C ALA A 296 12.76 -21.94 3.33
N GLY A 297 13.26 -21.28 2.30
CA GLY A 297 12.96 -19.89 2.03
C GLY A 297 11.63 -19.77 1.29
N SER A 298 10.88 -18.70 1.53
CA SER A 298 9.60 -18.47 0.85
C SER A 298 9.41 -17.00 0.46
N VAL A 299 8.75 -16.81 -0.68
CA VAL A 299 8.39 -15.48 -1.19
C VAL A 299 7.02 -15.53 -1.83
N SER A 300 6.36 -14.39 -1.95
CA SER A 300 5.02 -14.30 -2.54
C SER A 300 4.90 -13.15 -3.52
N SER A 301 4.08 -13.36 -4.53
CA SER A 301 3.36 -12.32 -5.28
C SER A 301 1.87 -12.40 -4.93
N PRO A 302 1.00 -11.49 -5.39
CA PRO A 302 -0.43 -11.59 -5.12
C PRO A 302 -1.10 -12.89 -5.56
N THR A 303 -0.49 -13.58 -6.51
CA THR A 303 -1.04 -14.81 -7.11
C THR A 303 -0.24 -16.05 -6.83
N ARG A 304 1.09 -15.95 -6.67
CA ARG A 304 1.99 -17.09 -6.51
C ARG A 304 2.74 -17.02 -5.19
N GLY A 305 2.83 -18.18 -4.51
CA GLY A 305 3.79 -18.43 -3.46
C GLY A 305 4.91 -19.32 -3.96
N LEU A 306 6.16 -19.01 -3.66
CA LEU A 306 7.33 -19.82 -3.98
C LEU A 306 7.94 -20.39 -2.70
N TYR A 307 8.23 -21.68 -2.74
CA TYR A 307 8.95 -22.44 -1.70
C TYR A 307 10.29 -22.88 -2.28
N ALA A 308 11.40 -22.55 -1.64
CA ALA A 308 12.74 -22.75 -2.19
C ALA A 308 13.70 -23.43 -1.20
N GLY A 309 14.43 -24.41 -1.69
CA GLY A 309 15.41 -25.13 -0.90
C GLY A 309 14.80 -25.88 0.28
N GLY A 310 15.55 -26.01 1.36
CA GLY A 310 15.15 -26.69 2.58
C GLY A 310 16.05 -27.86 2.92
N HIS A 311 15.96 -28.30 4.17
CA HIS A 311 16.69 -29.46 4.68
C HIS A 311 15.81 -30.71 4.56
N ILE A 312 16.39 -31.80 4.09
CA ILE A 312 15.77 -33.14 4.02
C ILE A 312 16.51 -34.12 4.95
N PRO A 313 15.95 -35.30 5.23
CA PRO A 313 16.58 -36.26 6.10
C PRO A 313 18.02 -36.62 5.69
N GLY A 314 18.91 -36.71 6.68
CA GLY A 314 20.34 -36.83 6.48
C GLY A 314 21.05 -35.51 6.36
N PRO A 315 22.34 -35.47 6.03
CA PRO A 315 23.09 -34.20 5.93
C PRO A 315 22.90 -33.60 4.52
N SER A 316 21.66 -33.35 4.11
CA SER A 316 21.33 -32.94 2.77
C SER A 316 20.38 -31.73 2.76
N ALA A 317 20.60 -30.87 1.79
CA ALA A 317 19.68 -29.77 1.45
C ALA A 317 19.32 -29.88 -0.04
N ILE A 318 18.23 -29.25 -0.45
CA ILE A 318 17.76 -29.23 -1.84
C ILE A 318 17.92 -27.84 -2.45
N SER A 319 18.01 -27.79 -3.78
CA SER A 319 18.02 -26.55 -4.56
C SER A 319 16.67 -26.22 -5.17
N THR A 320 15.75 -27.16 -5.16
CA THR A 320 14.46 -27.06 -5.85
C THR A 320 13.67 -25.85 -5.39
N ILE A 321 13.22 -25.07 -6.35
CA ILE A 321 12.19 -24.04 -6.17
C ILE A 321 10.89 -24.59 -6.74
N GLN A 322 9.82 -24.48 -5.98
CA GLN A 322 8.47 -24.89 -6.37
C GLN A 322 7.48 -23.76 -6.08
N PHE A 323 6.37 -23.73 -6.80
CA PHE A 323 5.37 -22.69 -6.64
C PHE A 323 3.96 -23.24 -6.50
N LEU A 324 3.13 -22.46 -5.87
CA LEU A 324 1.68 -22.67 -5.77
C LEU A 324 0.93 -21.41 -6.22
N THR A 325 -0.32 -21.58 -6.61
CA THR A 325 -1.26 -20.47 -6.84
C THR A 325 -2.05 -20.23 -5.55
N ILE A 326 -1.83 -19.12 -4.86
CA ILE A 326 -2.37 -18.89 -3.51
C ILE A 326 -3.91 -18.92 -3.47
N ALA A 327 -4.57 -18.46 -4.54
CA ALA A 327 -6.02 -18.37 -4.60
C ALA A 327 -6.73 -19.71 -4.80
N SER A 328 -6.02 -20.75 -5.29
CA SER A 328 -6.59 -22.06 -5.59
C SER A 328 -5.88 -23.18 -4.87
N LEU A 329 -6.65 -24.10 -4.28
CA LEU A 329 -6.11 -25.29 -3.64
C LEU A 329 -5.41 -26.20 -4.65
N GLY A 330 -4.41 -26.93 -4.21
CA GLY A 330 -3.70 -27.91 -5.01
C GLY A 330 -2.22 -28.01 -4.70
N ASN A 331 -1.56 -28.96 -5.31
CA ASN A 331 -0.17 -29.27 -5.08
C ASN A 331 0.75 -28.25 -5.77
N THR A 332 1.97 -28.12 -5.24
CA THR A 332 2.99 -27.28 -5.87
C THR A 332 3.51 -27.90 -7.17
N VAL A 333 4.00 -27.04 -8.04
CA VAL A 333 4.66 -27.40 -9.29
C VAL A 333 6.11 -26.91 -9.24
N ARG A 334 7.02 -27.64 -9.91
CA ARG A 334 8.42 -27.25 -9.99
C ARG A 334 8.54 -25.92 -10.73
N PHE A 335 9.30 -24.98 -10.15
CA PHE A 335 9.61 -23.67 -10.71
C PHE A 335 11.00 -23.62 -11.36
N GLY A 336 12.02 -24.13 -10.66
CA GLY A 336 13.43 -24.12 -11.07
C GLY A 336 14.33 -24.52 -9.90
N ASP A 337 15.56 -24.07 -9.90
CA ASP A 337 16.55 -24.36 -8.85
C ASP A 337 17.26 -23.11 -8.35
N LEU A 338 17.63 -23.08 -7.08
CA LEU A 338 18.59 -22.17 -6.49
C LEU A 338 19.99 -22.41 -7.08
N THR A 339 20.87 -21.41 -6.99
CA THR A 339 22.27 -21.55 -7.44
C THR A 339 23.06 -22.58 -6.62
N ASP A 340 22.65 -22.85 -5.37
CA ASP A 340 23.27 -23.83 -4.47
C ASP A 340 22.19 -24.49 -3.58
N ALA A 341 22.31 -25.79 -3.35
CA ALA A 341 21.41 -26.52 -2.46
C ALA A 341 21.63 -26.10 -1.00
N ARG A 342 20.64 -25.48 -0.37
CA ARG A 342 20.75 -24.92 0.98
C ARG A 342 19.41 -24.81 1.71
N SER A 343 19.49 -24.64 3.03
CA SER A 343 18.35 -24.47 3.93
C SER A 343 18.56 -23.25 4.84
N GLY A 344 17.55 -22.85 5.58
CA GLY A 344 17.63 -21.75 6.56
C GLY A 344 17.83 -20.37 5.92
N MET A 345 17.37 -20.21 4.69
CA MET A 345 17.40 -18.93 3.99
C MET A 345 16.26 -18.04 4.44
N ALA A 346 16.51 -16.74 4.42
CA ALA A 346 15.42 -15.77 4.46
C ALA A 346 14.85 -15.56 3.07
N GLY A 347 13.52 -15.61 2.95
CA GLY A 347 12.83 -15.22 1.72
C GLY A 347 12.16 -13.86 1.87
N GLY A 348 12.17 -13.04 0.82
CA GLY A 348 11.50 -11.76 0.77
C GLY A 348 11.53 -11.16 -0.64
N GLY A 349 10.84 -10.06 -0.84
CA GLY A 349 10.80 -9.45 -2.16
C GLY A 349 9.57 -8.57 -2.38
N ASN A 350 9.39 -8.17 -3.63
CA ASN A 350 8.20 -7.47 -4.08
C ASN A 350 7.31 -8.38 -4.97
N SER A 351 6.25 -7.83 -5.54
CA SER A 351 5.32 -8.59 -6.40
C SER A 351 5.95 -9.19 -7.67
N VAL A 352 7.13 -8.72 -8.06
CA VAL A 352 7.82 -9.13 -9.29
C VAL A 352 9.02 -10.03 -9.01
N ARG A 353 9.83 -9.65 -8.02
CA ARG A 353 11.12 -10.29 -7.74
C ARG A 353 11.11 -10.95 -6.37
N GLY A 354 11.38 -12.24 -6.31
CA GLY A 354 11.63 -13.02 -5.11
C GLY A 354 13.13 -13.10 -4.82
N ILE A 355 13.53 -12.90 -3.57
CA ILE A 355 14.91 -12.90 -3.08
C ILE A 355 15.07 -14.02 -2.05
N PHE A 356 16.15 -14.76 -2.14
CA PHE A 356 16.53 -15.81 -1.18
C PHE A 356 17.92 -15.49 -0.63
N CYS A 357 18.01 -15.08 0.65
CA CYS A 357 19.22 -14.55 1.26
C CYS A 357 19.84 -15.54 2.24
N GLY A 358 21.13 -15.78 2.11
CA GLY A 358 21.93 -16.58 3.03
C GLY A 358 21.64 -18.08 2.98
N GLY A 359 21.70 -18.71 4.13
CA GLY A 359 21.37 -20.12 4.30
C GLY A 359 22.54 -21.01 4.75
N TYR A 360 22.27 -22.30 4.86
CA TYR A 360 23.16 -23.30 5.39
C TYR A 360 23.28 -24.50 4.45
N VAL A 361 24.50 -24.94 4.15
CA VAL A 361 24.82 -26.10 3.31
C VAL A 361 25.44 -27.19 4.21
N PRO A 362 24.67 -28.22 4.57
CA PRO A 362 25.12 -29.26 5.52
C PRO A 362 26.38 -30.00 5.11
N THR A 363 26.52 -30.23 3.81
CA THR A 363 27.62 -31.01 3.19
C THR A 363 28.88 -30.18 2.97
N ALA A 364 28.85 -28.86 3.14
CA ALA A 364 30.03 -28.02 3.00
C ALA A 364 31.06 -28.29 4.09
N PRO A 365 32.37 -28.06 3.83
CA PRO A 365 33.42 -28.17 4.83
C PRO A 365 33.12 -27.27 6.06
N SER A 366 33.65 -27.69 7.21
CA SER A 366 33.56 -26.92 8.45
C SER A 366 34.07 -25.50 8.24
N GLY A 367 33.35 -24.51 8.77
CA GLY A 367 33.62 -23.08 8.56
C GLY A 367 33.09 -22.48 7.26
N LYS A 368 32.56 -23.30 6.32
CA LYS A 368 31.97 -22.84 5.05
C LYS A 368 30.50 -23.25 4.90
N LYS A 369 29.84 -23.64 5.98
CA LYS A 369 28.46 -24.11 5.95
C LYS A 369 27.43 -22.99 5.79
N PHE A 370 27.69 -21.85 6.36
CA PHE A 370 26.83 -20.67 6.21
C PHE A 370 27.16 -19.95 4.89
N ARG A 371 26.13 -19.48 4.20
CA ARG A 371 26.24 -18.82 2.90
C ARG A 371 25.95 -17.34 3.01
N GLN A 372 26.68 -16.54 2.24
CA GLN A 372 26.43 -15.13 1.99
C GLN A 372 25.60 -14.94 0.71
N THR A 373 25.53 -15.95 -0.13
CA THR A 373 24.86 -15.88 -1.44
C THR A 373 23.43 -15.43 -1.32
N ILE A 374 23.08 -14.46 -2.14
CA ILE A 374 21.71 -13.99 -2.35
C ILE A 374 21.32 -14.38 -3.76
N ASP A 375 20.24 -15.14 -3.88
CA ASP A 375 19.63 -15.51 -5.16
C ASP A 375 18.35 -14.72 -5.39
N TYR A 376 17.98 -14.53 -6.65
CA TYR A 376 16.68 -13.98 -7.01
C TYR A 376 16.04 -14.71 -8.18
N VAL A 377 14.72 -14.59 -8.25
CA VAL A 377 13.89 -15.07 -9.35
C VAL A 377 12.87 -13.98 -9.75
N THR A 378 12.41 -14.04 -11.00
CA THR A 378 11.20 -13.32 -11.41
C THR A 378 10.00 -14.20 -11.13
N ILE A 379 9.13 -13.84 -10.18
CA ILE A 379 8.07 -14.73 -9.65
C ILE A 379 7.08 -15.17 -10.75
N ALA A 380 6.82 -14.34 -11.74
CA ALA A 380 5.90 -14.64 -12.82
C ALA A 380 6.45 -15.64 -13.86
N SER A 381 7.77 -15.82 -13.92
CA SER A 381 8.44 -16.63 -14.95
C SER A 381 9.20 -17.79 -14.32
N GLU A 382 8.85 -19.02 -14.68
CA GLU A 382 9.57 -20.20 -14.23
C GLU A 382 11.01 -20.21 -14.76
N GLY A 383 11.92 -20.72 -13.95
CA GLY A 383 13.35 -20.81 -14.28
C GLY A 383 14.24 -20.84 -13.05
N ASN A 384 15.50 -21.07 -13.28
CA ASN A 384 16.49 -21.12 -12.21
C ASN A 384 16.76 -19.73 -11.64
N ALA A 385 17.10 -19.69 -10.36
CA ALA A 385 17.53 -18.47 -9.70
C ALA A 385 18.88 -17.99 -10.26
N THR A 386 19.07 -16.71 -10.19
CA THR A 386 20.30 -16.02 -10.58
C THR A 386 20.89 -15.33 -9.35
N THR A 387 22.21 -15.28 -9.26
CA THR A 387 22.89 -14.58 -8.16
C THR A 387 22.54 -13.10 -8.17
N PHE A 388 22.08 -12.61 -7.04
CA PHE A 388 21.75 -11.21 -6.80
C PHE A 388 22.97 -10.43 -6.26
N GLY A 389 23.66 -11.03 -5.27
CA GLY A 389 24.79 -10.45 -4.55
C GLY A 389 25.13 -11.30 -3.33
N GLU A 390 25.70 -10.66 -2.32
CA GLU A 390 26.10 -11.30 -1.06
C GLU A 390 25.59 -10.53 0.15
N SER A 391 25.21 -11.22 1.23
CA SER A 391 24.92 -10.59 2.52
C SER A 391 26.21 -10.09 3.18
N ILE A 392 26.12 -8.99 3.92
CA ILE A 392 27.26 -8.47 4.69
C ILE A 392 27.57 -9.47 5.80
N PRO A 393 28.79 -9.97 5.89
CA PRO A 393 29.14 -10.88 6.95
C PRO A 393 29.37 -10.13 8.26
N SER A 394 28.69 -10.51 9.32
CA SER A 394 29.03 -10.09 10.67
C SER A 394 30.40 -10.64 11.11
N ALA A 395 30.89 -11.70 10.48
CA ALA A 395 32.17 -12.37 10.78
C ALA A 395 32.70 -13.22 9.61
N ALA A 396 32.72 -12.69 8.38
CA ALA A 396 33.16 -13.42 7.18
C ALA A 396 32.42 -14.74 6.89
N THR A 397 31.22 -14.94 7.46
CA THR A 397 30.40 -16.14 7.27
C THR A 397 28.95 -15.72 7.07
N GLY A 398 28.24 -16.35 6.16
CA GLY A 398 26.85 -16.06 5.87
C GLY A 398 25.91 -16.32 7.07
N ILE A 399 24.69 -15.89 6.97
CA ILE A 399 23.66 -16.00 8.00
C ILE A 399 22.58 -16.99 7.57
N SER A 400 22.07 -17.77 8.49
CA SER A 400 20.96 -18.70 8.31
C SER A 400 19.93 -18.67 9.44
N GLN A 401 18.92 -19.53 9.37
CA GLN A 401 17.83 -19.63 10.36
C GLN A 401 17.01 -18.36 10.54
N ARG A 402 16.77 -17.67 9.44
CA ARG A 402 15.76 -16.64 9.28
C ARG A 402 14.56 -17.26 8.54
N SER A 403 13.34 -16.90 8.91
CA SER A 403 12.13 -17.46 8.26
C SER A 403 11.37 -16.41 7.44
N GLY A 404 12.04 -15.38 6.95
CA GLY A 404 11.43 -14.35 6.13
C GLY A 404 12.16 -13.04 6.18
N SER A 405 11.55 -12.01 5.61
CA SER A 405 12.06 -10.65 5.62
C SER A 405 10.93 -9.65 5.85
N GLY A 406 11.26 -8.51 6.45
CA GLY A 406 10.42 -7.33 6.37
C GLY A 406 10.67 -6.65 5.03
N SER A 407 9.77 -6.80 4.06
CA SER A 407 9.95 -6.24 2.72
C SER A 407 8.82 -5.32 2.31
N ASN A 408 9.14 -4.36 1.46
CA ASN A 408 8.19 -3.54 0.73
C ASN A 408 8.54 -3.58 -0.77
N ASN A 409 7.92 -2.71 -1.55
CA ASN A 409 8.15 -2.68 -3.00
C ASN A 409 9.62 -2.37 -3.40
N VAL A 410 10.37 -1.70 -2.54
CA VAL A 410 11.70 -1.17 -2.81
C VAL A 410 12.78 -1.96 -2.09
N ARG A 411 12.58 -2.30 -0.82
CA ARG A 411 13.57 -2.87 0.08
C ARG A 411 13.14 -4.20 0.65
N ALA A 412 14.09 -5.10 0.85
CA ALA A 412 13.97 -6.27 1.72
C ALA A 412 14.96 -6.12 2.87
N VAL A 413 14.47 -6.24 4.11
CA VAL A 413 15.23 -6.16 5.36
C VAL A 413 15.26 -7.54 6.00
N PHE A 414 16.45 -8.06 6.25
CA PHE A 414 16.70 -9.35 6.87
C PHE A 414 17.22 -9.12 8.29
N ALA A 415 16.55 -9.66 9.28
CA ALA A 415 16.83 -9.40 10.68
C ALA A 415 17.25 -10.67 11.45
N GLY A 416 18.25 -10.55 12.31
CA GLY A 416 18.74 -11.64 13.14
C GLY A 416 19.32 -12.81 12.34
N GLY A 417 19.17 -14.01 12.85
CA GLY A 417 19.69 -15.26 12.28
C GLY A 417 20.87 -15.81 13.04
N GLN A 418 21.61 -16.74 12.41
CA GLN A 418 22.78 -17.39 13.01
C GLN A 418 23.94 -17.38 12.03
N ASP A 419 25.13 -17.11 12.57
CA ASP A 419 26.43 -17.35 11.92
C ASP A 419 27.22 -18.46 12.64
N ASN A 420 28.51 -18.59 12.33
CA ASN A 420 29.40 -19.57 12.99
C ASN A 420 29.65 -19.26 14.49
N SER A 421 29.40 -18.06 14.94
CA SER A 421 29.60 -17.62 16.33
C SER A 421 28.36 -17.79 17.19
N GLY A 422 27.17 -17.92 16.58
CA GLY A 422 25.90 -18.07 17.25
C GLY A 422 24.80 -17.19 16.67
N ALA A 423 23.83 -16.84 17.51
CA ALA A 423 22.77 -15.88 17.11
C ALA A 423 23.35 -14.49 16.91
N VAL A 424 22.79 -13.74 15.96
CA VAL A 424 23.19 -12.36 15.64
C VAL A 424 22.03 -11.40 15.85
N ASN A 425 22.34 -10.13 16.13
CA ASN A 425 21.36 -9.04 16.22
C ASN A 425 21.34 -8.15 14.98
N SER A 426 22.26 -8.34 14.03
CA SER A 426 22.35 -7.50 12.85
C SER A 426 21.10 -7.54 11.98
N MET A 427 20.76 -6.38 11.45
CA MET A 427 19.74 -6.20 10.43
C MET A 427 20.39 -5.68 9.14
N GLU A 428 20.06 -6.26 8.03
CA GLU A 428 20.63 -5.93 6.73
C GLU A 428 19.52 -5.66 5.74
N PHE A 429 19.75 -4.77 4.77
CA PHE A 429 18.76 -4.53 3.71
C PHE A 429 19.42 -4.54 2.32
N LEU A 430 18.58 -4.75 1.32
CA LEU A 430 18.92 -4.57 -0.07
C LEU A 430 17.80 -3.82 -0.81
N THR A 431 18.17 -3.20 -1.94
CA THR A 431 17.20 -2.62 -2.88
C THR A 431 16.81 -3.69 -3.90
N ILE A 432 15.53 -4.10 -3.91
CA ILE A 432 15.05 -5.26 -4.68
C ILE A 432 15.25 -5.10 -6.20
N ALA A 433 15.15 -3.86 -6.72
CA ALA A 433 15.23 -3.61 -8.15
C ALA A 433 16.64 -3.74 -8.74
N THR A 434 17.68 -3.54 -7.93
CA THR A 434 19.09 -3.52 -8.36
C THR A 434 19.90 -4.61 -7.69
N THR A 435 20.60 -5.43 -8.47
CA THR A 435 21.52 -6.44 -7.94
C THR A 435 22.68 -5.80 -7.19
N GLY A 436 23.14 -6.43 -6.13
CA GLY A 436 24.23 -5.96 -5.29
C GLY A 436 24.17 -6.60 -3.91
N ASN A 437 25.13 -6.23 -3.08
CA ASN A 437 25.23 -6.74 -1.71
C ASN A 437 24.24 -6.04 -0.77
N THR A 438 23.93 -6.67 0.33
CA THR A 438 23.19 -6.03 1.42
C THR A 438 24.00 -4.89 2.03
N GLN A 439 23.31 -3.98 2.68
CA GLN A 439 23.86 -2.89 3.45
C GLN A 439 23.34 -2.98 4.89
N ASP A 440 24.08 -2.39 5.82
CA ASP A 440 23.67 -2.30 7.21
C ASP A 440 22.38 -1.49 7.34
N PHE A 441 21.43 -2.03 8.11
CA PHE A 441 20.15 -1.38 8.39
C PHE A 441 20.08 -0.85 9.83
N GLY A 442 20.63 -1.58 10.78
CA GLY A 442 20.57 -1.36 12.21
C GLY A 442 20.63 -2.68 12.96
N ASP A 443 20.16 -2.70 14.21
CA ASP A 443 20.25 -3.86 15.09
C ASP A 443 18.92 -4.20 15.76
N LEU A 444 18.73 -5.49 16.02
CA LEU A 444 17.77 -5.96 17.02
C LEU A 444 18.30 -5.63 18.43
N PRO A 445 17.42 -5.33 19.39
CA PRO A 445 17.82 -5.17 20.81
C PRO A 445 18.60 -6.35 21.36
N GLU A 446 18.28 -7.57 20.93
CA GLU A 446 18.96 -8.79 21.34
C GLU A 446 19.25 -9.69 20.14
N ALA A 447 20.35 -10.46 20.20
CA ALA A 447 20.69 -11.43 19.19
C ALA A 447 19.67 -12.58 19.14
N GLN A 448 19.04 -12.80 18.01
CA GLN A 448 17.99 -13.79 17.81
C GLN A 448 18.20 -14.62 16.55
N ARG A 449 17.83 -15.91 16.62
CA ARG A 449 17.77 -16.84 15.48
C ARG A 449 16.51 -17.69 15.54
N ALA A 450 16.21 -18.43 14.50
CA ALA A 450 15.01 -19.26 14.42
C ALA A 450 13.72 -18.45 14.64
N VAL A 451 13.73 -17.25 14.11
CA VAL A 451 12.70 -16.20 14.23
C VAL A 451 11.75 -16.23 13.05
N ALA A 452 10.52 -15.79 13.25
CA ALA A 452 9.61 -15.45 12.16
C ALA A 452 9.72 -13.97 11.83
N VAL A 453 9.79 -13.65 10.55
CA VAL A 453 9.80 -12.27 10.06
C VAL A 453 8.68 -12.11 9.04
N LEU A 454 7.97 -11.00 9.10
CA LEU A 454 6.87 -10.67 8.19
C LEU A 454 6.77 -9.14 8.01
N SER A 455 5.92 -8.68 7.09
CA SER A 455 5.65 -7.25 6.92
C SER A 455 4.25 -6.99 6.33
N ASP A 456 3.75 -5.79 6.54
CA ASP A 456 2.48 -5.28 5.99
C ASP A 456 2.55 -4.89 4.51
N SER A 457 3.68 -5.10 3.85
CA SER A 457 3.98 -4.58 2.50
C SER A 457 4.80 -5.53 1.63
N HIS A 458 4.88 -6.81 1.99
CA HIS A 458 5.62 -7.80 1.21
C HIS A 458 4.99 -8.06 -0.17
N GLY A 459 5.73 -8.73 -1.05
CA GLY A 459 5.34 -8.95 -2.45
C GLY A 459 3.95 -9.56 -2.68
N GLY A 460 3.45 -10.37 -1.74
CA GLY A 460 2.12 -10.97 -1.79
C GLY A 460 0.95 -9.98 -1.67
N LEU A 461 1.21 -8.76 -1.24
CA LEU A 461 0.19 -7.72 -1.06
C LEU A 461 0.03 -6.80 -2.29
N GLY A 462 0.74 -7.07 -3.36
CA GLY A 462 0.54 -6.39 -4.64
C GLY A 462 1.01 -4.94 -4.67
N GLY A 463 2.10 -4.62 -4.00
CA GLY A 463 2.70 -3.30 -4.07
C GLY A 463 3.05 -2.88 -5.50
N TYR A 464 2.52 -1.74 -5.95
CA TYR A 464 2.87 -1.04 -7.18
C TYR A 464 3.79 0.12 -6.85
#